data_31632ce8dd3a1da7b9e2b5f4ff1a04dd
#
_entry.id   31632ce8dd3a1da7b9e2b5f4ff1a04dd
#
_cell.length_a   1.000
_cell.length_b   1.000
_cell.length_c   1.000
_cell.angle_alpha   90.00
_cell.angle_beta   90.00
_cell.angle_gamma   90.00
#
_symmetry.space_group_name_H-M   'P 1'
#
loop_
_entity.id
_entity.type
_entity.pdbx_description
1 polymer ?
#
loop_
_entity_poly.entity_id
_entity_poly.type
_entity_poly.pdbx_seq_one_letter_code
_entity_poly.pdbx_strand_id
1 'polypeptide(L)'
;MFKVVLRHAKEYRLPSILSPIFMALEVLMQVLIPYITAFIIDRGISANNMGNVYKYGLTMIGMAMLAMVFGSLSGIFAAKASTGFAKNLRKAMYEKIQTFSFSNIDHFSTAGLVTRMTTDITNIQNAYQMVIRIAIRAPITMIVSVIMCIKISAKISGMFFGVLVIIAVLAGALMAITVPIFKKVFKKYDALNASVQENLSGIRVVKAFVREDFEKTKFYKAVDDVYRLFVKAESRMVAMMPGMMLIIYTVIMMICWFGAHYIVAGEMTTGNLTSLYTYIMNVLMSMMMVAMVFVMITMSSASVNRIGQVLTEEPDIENPENPVMVVPNGDIRFDNVSFSYKYDLAKIEEEEKNRKKGPMRRRKKTEALEEKNDAPKAKTLEGISLDIKSGETIGLIGGTGCGKSTFVSLISRLYDVDEGAVFVGDHNVKEYDLDTLRNEVSVVLQKNELFTGTILENLRWGKEDATLEECIHACEMACADEFIRNMPDGYNTKIEQGGSNVSGGQKQRLCIARALLKKPKVLILDDSTSAVDTATDANIRKAFRENIPGTTKIIISQRISSISDADKIIVMGRGTVEGFGTHDELMQTNEIYKEIYETQTKGSGDFDQQ
;
A
#
# COMPACT_ATOMS: atom_id res chain seq x y z
N MET A 1 8.79 15.13 -2.65
CA MET A 1 8.70 13.66 -2.48
C MET A 1 10.03 12.94 -2.74
N PHE A 2 10.74 13.11 -3.89
CA PHE A 2 12.03 12.43 -4.15
C PHE A 2 13.08 12.64 -3.04
N LYS A 3 13.28 13.88 -2.56
CA LYS A 3 14.23 14.17 -1.47
C LYS A 3 13.89 13.42 -0.17
N VAL A 4 12.60 13.32 0.19
CA VAL A 4 12.14 12.62 1.39
C VAL A 4 12.49 11.14 1.30
N VAL A 5 12.16 10.50 0.19
CA VAL A 5 12.43 9.07 -0.03
C VAL A 5 13.93 8.79 -0.06
N LEU A 6 14.73 9.56 -0.82
CA LEU A 6 16.19 9.34 -0.93
C LEU A 6 16.96 9.58 0.38
N ARG A 7 16.40 10.34 1.32
CA ARG A 7 17.02 10.55 2.65
C ARG A 7 17.20 9.24 3.43
N HIS A 8 16.42 8.22 3.10
CA HIS A 8 16.48 6.89 3.74
C HIS A 8 17.60 5.98 3.24
N ALA A 9 18.48 6.46 2.35
CA ALA A 9 19.70 5.74 1.98
C ALA A 9 20.71 5.61 3.13
N LYS A 10 20.69 6.55 4.12
CA LYS A 10 21.44 6.51 5.40
C LYS A 10 22.83 5.87 5.25
N GLU A 11 23.09 4.73 5.93
CA GLU A 11 24.34 3.96 5.93
C GLU A 11 24.70 3.34 4.57
N TYR A 12 23.76 3.25 3.63
CA TYR A 12 24.00 2.69 2.29
C TYR A 12 24.45 3.73 1.26
N ARG A 13 24.78 4.97 1.69
CA ARG A 13 25.32 6.01 0.80
C ARG A 13 26.67 5.63 0.21
N LEU A 14 27.56 5.00 1.02
CA LEU A 14 28.87 4.58 0.52
C LEU A 14 28.77 3.52 -0.58
N PRO A 15 28.03 2.40 -0.43
CA PRO A 15 27.74 1.48 -1.53
C PRO A 15 27.11 2.14 -2.75
N SER A 16 26.23 3.14 -2.54
CA SER A 16 25.58 3.89 -3.63
C SER A 16 26.54 4.74 -4.44
N ILE A 17 27.66 5.18 -3.87
CA ILE A 17 28.72 5.94 -4.56
C ILE A 17 29.75 4.99 -5.18
N LEU A 18 30.09 3.90 -4.50
CA LEU A 18 31.10 2.95 -4.99
C LEU A 18 30.61 2.19 -6.23
N SER A 19 29.32 1.83 -6.30
CA SER A 19 28.78 1.11 -7.45
C SER A 19 28.96 1.88 -8.77
N PRO A 20 28.58 3.17 -8.90
CA PRO A 20 28.87 4.01 -10.06
C PRO A 20 30.36 4.12 -10.41
N ILE A 21 31.23 4.24 -9.42
CA ILE A 21 32.69 4.36 -9.64
C ILE A 21 33.22 3.08 -10.28
N PHE A 22 32.92 1.90 -9.71
CA PHE A 22 33.33 0.64 -10.29
C PHE A 22 32.69 0.39 -11.67
N MET A 23 31.44 0.85 -11.88
CA MET A 23 30.79 0.79 -13.19
C MET A 23 31.55 1.65 -14.22
N ALA A 24 31.98 2.86 -13.86
CA ALA A 24 32.77 3.71 -14.75
C ALA A 24 34.11 3.07 -15.11
N LEU A 25 34.79 2.46 -14.13
CA LEU A 25 36.06 1.73 -14.36
C LEU A 25 35.84 0.50 -15.27
N GLU A 26 34.77 -0.27 -15.06
CA GLU A 26 34.36 -1.37 -15.94
C GLU A 26 34.19 -0.89 -17.38
N VAL A 27 33.42 0.18 -17.58
CA VAL A 27 33.16 0.75 -18.92
C VAL A 27 34.45 1.21 -19.59
N LEU A 28 35.33 1.89 -18.85
CA LEU A 28 36.63 2.31 -19.41
C LEU A 28 37.46 1.13 -19.90
N MET A 29 37.54 0.04 -19.09
CA MET A 29 38.23 -1.17 -19.53
C MET A 29 37.59 -1.79 -20.78
N GLN A 30 36.25 -1.89 -20.80
CA GLN A 30 35.52 -2.45 -21.94
C GLN A 30 35.71 -1.64 -23.22
N VAL A 31 35.69 -0.30 -23.14
CA VAL A 31 35.82 0.57 -24.31
C VAL A 31 37.25 0.58 -24.86
N LEU A 32 38.24 0.26 -24.03
CA LEU A 32 39.62 0.13 -24.52
C LEU A 32 39.91 -1.20 -25.26
N ILE A 33 39.09 -2.24 -25.07
CA ILE A 33 39.27 -3.54 -25.73
C ILE A 33 39.24 -3.41 -27.26
N PRO A 34 38.28 -2.76 -27.93
CA PRO A 34 38.27 -2.57 -29.38
C PRO A 34 39.53 -1.83 -29.88
N TYR A 35 40.05 -0.87 -29.09
CA TYR A 35 41.24 -0.13 -29.44
C TYR A 35 42.48 -1.05 -29.49
N ILE A 36 42.61 -1.97 -28.54
CA ILE A 36 43.71 -2.97 -28.54
C ILE A 36 43.50 -3.98 -29.67
N THR A 37 42.23 -4.33 -29.98
CA THR A 37 41.93 -5.20 -31.13
C THR A 37 42.47 -4.61 -32.45
N ALA A 38 42.40 -3.28 -32.63
CA ALA A 38 43.03 -2.63 -33.78
C ALA A 38 44.54 -2.89 -33.84
N PHE A 39 45.25 -2.81 -32.72
CA PHE A 39 46.70 -3.12 -32.70
C PHE A 39 47.02 -4.59 -32.98
N ILE A 40 46.15 -5.54 -32.56
CA ILE A 40 46.32 -6.95 -32.92
C ILE A 40 46.24 -7.10 -34.45
N ILE A 41 45.27 -6.45 -35.10
CA ILE A 41 45.08 -6.51 -36.56
C ILE A 41 46.24 -5.83 -37.27
N ASP A 42 46.54 -4.58 -36.94
CA ASP A 42 47.47 -3.75 -37.69
C ASP A 42 48.94 -4.11 -37.46
N ARG A 43 49.34 -4.31 -36.19
CA ARG A 43 50.74 -4.56 -35.79
C ARG A 43 51.07 -6.02 -35.56
N GLY A 44 50.05 -6.89 -35.50
CA GLY A 44 50.19 -8.33 -35.35
C GLY A 44 49.98 -9.04 -36.68
N ILE A 45 48.71 -9.10 -37.14
CA ILE A 45 48.26 -9.87 -38.30
C ILE A 45 48.81 -9.23 -39.59
N SER A 46 48.53 -7.95 -39.84
CA SER A 46 48.96 -7.28 -41.07
C SER A 46 50.50 -7.13 -41.17
N ALA A 47 51.19 -7.03 -40.05
CA ALA A 47 52.64 -6.99 -39.97
C ALA A 47 53.31 -8.38 -39.88
N ASN A 48 52.52 -9.47 -39.95
CA ASN A 48 52.99 -10.88 -39.88
C ASN A 48 53.85 -11.17 -38.62
N ASN A 49 53.53 -10.52 -37.49
CA ASN A 49 54.32 -10.61 -36.24
C ASN A 49 53.49 -11.26 -35.11
N MET A 50 53.70 -12.58 -34.91
CA MET A 50 52.99 -13.35 -33.87
C MET A 50 53.33 -12.89 -32.45
N GLY A 51 54.56 -12.36 -32.19
CA GLY A 51 54.94 -11.81 -30.88
C GLY A 51 54.04 -10.65 -30.46
N ASN A 52 53.65 -9.77 -31.39
CA ASN A 52 52.71 -8.70 -31.13
C ASN A 52 51.27 -9.21 -30.90
N VAL A 53 50.86 -10.27 -31.62
CA VAL A 53 49.54 -10.91 -31.41
C VAL A 53 49.44 -11.44 -29.97
N TYR A 54 50.44 -12.17 -29.48
CA TYR A 54 50.50 -12.67 -28.12
C TYR A 54 50.50 -11.54 -27.09
N LYS A 55 51.32 -10.50 -27.30
CA LYS A 55 51.45 -9.35 -26.40
C LYS A 55 50.09 -8.62 -26.25
N TYR A 56 49.48 -8.20 -27.34
CA TYR A 56 48.21 -7.46 -27.31
C TYR A 56 47.04 -8.38 -26.91
N GLY A 57 47.05 -9.67 -27.30
CA GLY A 57 46.07 -10.65 -26.86
C GLY A 57 46.07 -10.85 -25.35
N LEU A 58 47.27 -11.01 -24.74
CA LEU A 58 47.38 -11.12 -23.28
C LEU A 58 46.92 -9.84 -22.56
N THR A 59 47.27 -8.66 -23.11
CA THR A 59 46.82 -7.38 -22.58
C THR A 59 45.27 -7.28 -22.61
N MET A 60 44.63 -7.73 -23.71
CA MET A 60 43.18 -7.73 -23.84
C MET A 60 42.50 -8.68 -22.84
N ILE A 61 43.09 -9.88 -22.61
CA ILE A 61 42.61 -10.80 -21.57
C ILE A 61 42.73 -10.15 -20.18
N GLY A 62 43.85 -9.52 -19.88
CA GLY A 62 44.05 -8.80 -18.60
C GLY A 62 43.02 -7.71 -18.39
N MET A 63 42.73 -6.92 -19.43
CA MET A 63 41.67 -5.89 -19.36
C MET A 63 40.28 -6.47 -19.21
N ALA A 64 39.95 -7.57 -19.88
CA ALA A 64 38.69 -8.26 -19.73
C ALA A 64 38.52 -8.80 -18.29
N MET A 65 39.57 -9.36 -17.71
CA MET A 65 39.58 -9.81 -16.31
C MET A 65 39.36 -8.64 -15.33
N LEU A 66 40.03 -7.50 -15.55
CA LEU A 66 39.82 -6.30 -14.74
C LEU A 66 38.38 -5.76 -14.90
N ALA A 67 37.84 -5.73 -16.12
CA ALA A 67 36.44 -5.35 -16.37
C ALA A 67 35.47 -6.26 -15.63
N MET A 68 35.72 -7.58 -15.63
CA MET A 68 34.92 -8.55 -14.87
C MET A 68 34.93 -8.27 -13.36
N VAL A 69 36.13 -8.00 -12.81
CA VAL A 69 36.24 -7.67 -11.37
C VAL A 69 35.49 -6.39 -11.03
N PHE A 70 35.69 -5.31 -11.81
CA PHE A 70 35.00 -4.05 -11.57
C PHE A 70 33.48 -4.18 -11.75
N GLY A 71 33.02 -4.93 -12.74
CA GLY A 71 31.63 -5.21 -12.96
C GLY A 71 30.97 -6.00 -11.82
N SER A 72 31.68 -6.99 -11.31
CA SER A 72 31.25 -7.78 -10.15
C SER A 72 31.17 -6.93 -8.89
N LEU A 73 32.17 -6.11 -8.60
CA LEU A 73 32.17 -5.17 -7.47
C LEU A 73 31.04 -4.15 -7.60
N SER A 74 30.86 -3.56 -8.78
CA SER A 74 29.72 -2.66 -9.05
C SER A 74 28.39 -3.34 -8.76
N GLY A 75 28.21 -4.60 -9.20
CA GLY A 75 26.99 -5.39 -8.96
C GLY A 75 26.73 -5.64 -7.49
N ILE A 76 27.76 -6.06 -6.73
CA ILE A 76 27.66 -6.32 -5.28
C ILE A 76 27.28 -5.03 -4.52
N PHE A 77 27.97 -3.92 -4.81
CA PHE A 77 27.64 -2.64 -4.17
C PHE A 77 26.27 -2.12 -4.56
N ALA A 78 25.84 -2.31 -5.82
CA ALA A 78 24.49 -1.94 -6.26
C ALA A 78 23.41 -2.75 -5.54
N ALA A 79 23.59 -4.06 -5.43
CA ALA A 79 22.65 -4.92 -4.71
C ALA A 79 22.59 -4.53 -3.23
N LYS A 80 23.73 -4.35 -2.55
CA LYS A 80 23.79 -3.92 -1.16
C LYS A 80 23.14 -2.55 -0.94
N ALA A 81 23.36 -1.60 -1.86
CA ALA A 81 22.78 -0.26 -1.80
C ALA A 81 21.26 -0.30 -1.98
N SER A 82 20.76 -0.99 -3.01
CA SER A 82 19.32 -1.00 -3.35
C SER A 82 18.49 -1.79 -2.33
N THR A 83 18.96 -2.96 -1.89
CA THR A 83 18.26 -3.76 -0.88
C THR A 83 18.30 -3.10 0.49
N GLY A 84 19.44 -2.51 0.87
CA GLY A 84 19.58 -1.77 2.10
C GLY A 84 18.71 -0.51 2.13
N PHE A 85 18.65 0.23 1.04
CA PHE A 85 17.74 1.35 0.88
C PHE A 85 16.26 0.93 1.05
N ALA A 86 15.86 -0.17 0.39
CA ALA A 86 14.50 -0.70 0.52
C ALA A 86 14.18 -1.19 1.96
N LYS A 87 15.16 -1.80 2.65
CA LYS A 87 15.03 -2.17 4.07
C LYS A 87 14.72 -0.94 4.93
N ASN A 88 15.52 0.13 4.80
CA ASN A 88 15.32 1.35 5.56
C ASN A 88 13.99 2.03 5.24
N LEU A 89 13.57 1.98 3.98
CA LEU A 89 12.30 2.55 3.55
C LEU A 89 11.11 1.79 4.13
N ARG A 90 11.16 0.43 4.13
CA ARG A 90 10.14 -0.40 4.78
C ARG A 90 10.05 -0.12 6.28
N LYS A 91 11.22 -0.03 6.95
CA LYS A 91 11.27 0.30 8.38
C LYS A 91 10.62 1.66 8.65
N ALA A 92 11.04 2.70 7.94
CA ALA A 92 10.50 4.05 8.12
C ALA A 92 8.98 4.13 7.81
N MET A 93 8.52 3.43 6.77
CA MET A 93 7.10 3.34 6.45
C MET A 93 6.30 2.65 7.57
N TYR A 94 6.81 1.53 8.08
CA TYR A 94 6.16 0.80 9.16
C TYR A 94 6.09 1.62 10.44
N GLU A 95 7.21 2.22 10.86
CA GLU A 95 7.26 3.12 12.01
C GLU A 95 6.27 4.28 11.87
N LYS A 96 6.19 4.89 10.68
CA LYS A 96 5.27 6.00 10.42
C LYS A 96 3.79 5.56 10.46
N ILE A 97 3.46 4.40 9.91
CA ILE A 97 2.09 3.85 9.95
C ILE A 97 1.65 3.57 11.40
N GLN A 98 2.56 3.15 12.29
CA GLN A 98 2.24 2.94 13.71
C GLN A 98 1.88 4.24 14.46
N THR A 99 2.31 5.40 13.96
CA THR A 99 1.93 6.70 14.54
C THR A 99 0.61 7.26 14.00
N PHE A 100 -0.03 6.60 13.02
CA PHE A 100 -1.25 7.09 12.40
C PHE A 100 -2.46 7.01 13.34
N SER A 101 -3.28 8.05 13.28
CA SER A 101 -4.64 8.03 13.83
C SER A 101 -5.59 7.23 12.94
N PHE A 102 -6.80 6.93 13.43
CA PHE A 102 -7.82 6.24 12.64
C PHE A 102 -8.18 7.01 11.37
N SER A 103 -8.26 8.34 11.42
CA SER A 103 -8.53 9.18 10.25
C SER A 103 -7.45 9.06 9.16
N ASN A 104 -6.16 8.94 9.54
CA ASN A 104 -5.10 8.70 8.57
C ASN A 104 -5.22 7.30 7.93
N ILE A 105 -5.58 6.27 8.73
CA ILE A 105 -5.79 4.90 8.21
C ILE A 105 -6.97 4.88 7.24
N ASP A 106 -8.06 5.57 7.55
CA ASP A 106 -9.21 5.73 6.66
C ASP A 106 -8.82 6.41 5.34
N HIS A 107 -7.94 7.44 5.40
CA HIS A 107 -7.45 8.14 4.21
C HIS A 107 -6.68 7.22 3.26
N PHE A 108 -5.82 6.34 3.79
CA PHE A 108 -4.93 5.53 2.96
C PHE A 108 -5.48 4.17 2.54
N SER A 109 -6.51 3.66 3.16
CA SER A 109 -7.00 2.27 3.17
C SER A 109 -5.92 1.22 3.53
N THR A 110 -6.30 0.17 4.20
CA THR A 110 -5.37 -0.91 4.59
C THR A 110 -4.74 -1.60 3.38
N ALA A 111 -5.55 -1.89 2.35
CA ALA A 111 -5.07 -2.52 1.11
C ALA A 111 -4.08 -1.61 0.36
N GLY A 112 -4.34 -0.28 0.38
CA GLY A 112 -3.45 0.73 -0.19
C GLY A 112 -2.10 0.79 0.52
N LEU A 113 -2.08 0.74 1.86
CA LEU A 113 -0.86 0.71 2.67
C LEU A 113 -0.04 -0.56 2.41
N VAL A 114 -0.67 -1.74 2.35
CA VAL A 114 0.00 -3.00 2.02
C VAL A 114 0.67 -2.93 0.64
N THR A 115 -0.04 -2.41 -0.38
CA THR A 115 0.53 -2.25 -1.72
C THR A 115 1.74 -1.31 -1.74
N ARG A 116 1.69 -0.22 -0.95
CA ARG A 116 2.81 0.72 -0.82
C ARG A 116 4.02 0.09 -0.13
N MET A 117 3.81 -0.71 0.92
CA MET A 117 4.90 -1.40 1.64
C MET A 117 5.53 -2.54 0.86
N THR A 118 4.81 -3.16 -0.08
CA THR A 118 5.28 -4.29 -0.88
C THR A 118 5.70 -3.87 -2.28
N THR A 119 4.74 -3.67 -3.16
CA THR A 119 4.97 -3.44 -4.60
C THR A 119 5.68 -2.11 -4.87
N ASP A 120 5.22 -1.01 -4.24
CA ASP A 120 5.81 0.31 -4.50
C ASP A 120 7.26 0.41 -4.02
N ILE A 121 7.58 -0.14 -2.86
CA ILE A 121 8.98 -0.17 -2.38
C ILE A 121 9.85 -1.04 -3.29
N THR A 122 9.34 -2.17 -3.79
CA THR A 122 10.06 -3.03 -4.73
C THR A 122 10.31 -2.31 -6.06
N ASN A 123 9.34 -1.57 -6.57
CA ASN A 123 9.51 -0.74 -7.76
C ASN A 123 10.58 0.33 -7.57
N ILE A 124 10.61 0.99 -6.41
CA ILE A 124 11.63 1.99 -6.09
C ILE A 124 13.00 1.32 -5.92
N GLN A 125 13.09 0.17 -5.28
CA GLN A 125 14.33 -0.61 -5.15
C GLN A 125 14.94 -0.93 -6.52
N ASN A 126 14.14 -1.44 -7.44
CA ASN A 126 14.57 -1.79 -8.80
C ASN A 126 15.00 -0.54 -9.59
N ALA A 127 14.24 0.54 -9.48
CA ALA A 127 14.60 1.81 -10.12
C ALA A 127 15.90 2.38 -9.54
N TYR A 128 16.06 2.35 -8.22
CA TYR A 128 17.28 2.80 -7.56
C TYR A 128 18.50 2.01 -8.04
N GLN A 129 18.40 0.68 -8.09
CA GLN A 129 19.46 -0.19 -8.61
C GLN A 129 19.80 0.14 -10.07
N MET A 130 18.78 0.37 -10.90
CA MET A 130 18.95 0.71 -12.30
C MET A 130 19.62 2.07 -12.49
N VAL A 131 19.23 3.07 -11.68
CA VAL A 131 19.80 4.41 -11.73
C VAL A 131 21.29 4.39 -11.34
N ILE A 132 21.68 3.77 -10.23
CA ILE A 132 23.07 3.78 -9.77
C ILE A 132 24.00 2.92 -10.64
N ARG A 133 23.44 2.08 -11.53
CA ARG A 133 24.21 1.18 -12.40
C ARG A 133 24.05 1.53 -13.87
N ILE A 134 22.86 1.38 -14.44
CA ILE A 134 22.62 1.49 -15.88
C ILE A 134 22.55 2.95 -16.34
N ALA A 135 21.95 3.84 -15.54
CA ALA A 135 21.86 5.26 -15.90
C ALA A 135 23.23 5.95 -15.91
N ILE A 136 24.24 5.35 -15.28
CA ILE A 136 25.63 5.85 -15.30
C ILE A 136 26.43 5.15 -16.38
N ARG A 137 26.24 3.84 -16.56
CA ARG A 137 26.91 3.06 -17.59
C ARG A 137 26.63 3.61 -19.00
N ALA A 138 25.36 3.82 -19.34
CA ALA A 138 24.96 4.16 -20.69
C ALA A 138 25.54 5.51 -21.18
N PRO A 139 25.44 6.64 -20.43
CA PRO A 139 26.07 7.90 -20.85
C PRO A 139 27.60 7.80 -20.93
N ILE A 140 28.26 7.13 -19.99
CA ILE A 140 29.72 6.99 -20.01
C ILE A 140 30.16 6.18 -21.23
N THR A 141 29.53 5.03 -21.50
CA THR A 141 29.82 4.22 -22.70
C THR A 141 29.62 5.04 -23.96
N MET A 142 28.51 5.79 -24.06
CA MET A 142 28.21 6.64 -25.21
C MET A 142 29.28 7.73 -25.40
N ILE A 143 29.60 8.49 -24.36
CA ILE A 143 30.55 9.61 -24.43
C ILE A 143 31.95 9.09 -24.80
N VAL A 144 32.43 8.05 -24.11
CA VAL A 144 33.77 7.50 -24.36
C VAL A 144 33.88 6.88 -25.75
N SER A 145 32.82 6.14 -26.18
CA SER A 145 32.81 5.54 -27.54
C SER A 145 32.78 6.64 -28.62
N VAL A 146 32.04 7.73 -28.42
CA VAL A 146 32.02 8.87 -29.33
C VAL A 146 33.41 9.53 -29.42
N ILE A 147 34.06 9.75 -28.28
CA ILE A 147 35.44 10.32 -28.25
C ILE A 147 36.40 9.41 -29.02
N MET A 148 36.28 8.10 -28.84
CA MET A 148 37.15 7.13 -29.56
C MET A 148 36.83 7.11 -31.07
N CYS A 149 35.57 7.20 -31.48
CA CYS A 149 35.21 7.35 -32.89
C CYS A 149 35.86 8.60 -33.51
N ILE A 150 35.74 9.77 -32.86
CA ILE A 150 36.33 11.03 -33.37
C ILE A 150 37.83 10.92 -33.48
N LYS A 151 38.50 10.28 -32.52
CA LYS A 151 39.96 10.07 -32.54
C LYS A 151 40.42 9.17 -33.71
N ILE A 152 39.63 8.18 -34.10
CA ILE A 152 39.95 7.27 -35.20
C ILE A 152 39.72 7.96 -36.54
N SER A 153 38.54 8.54 -36.76
CA SER A 153 38.20 9.27 -37.97
C SER A 153 37.09 10.29 -37.71
N ALA A 154 37.43 11.58 -37.67
CA ALA A 154 36.47 12.65 -37.48
C ALA A 154 35.47 12.76 -38.65
N LYS A 155 35.91 12.42 -39.88
CA LYS A 155 35.07 12.48 -41.10
C LYS A 155 33.92 11.45 -41.01
N ILE A 156 34.24 10.17 -40.72
CA ILE A 156 33.24 9.09 -40.59
C ILE A 156 32.36 9.32 -39.36
N SER A 157 32.94 9.80 -38.26
CA SER A 157 32.16 10.11 -37.04
C SER A 157 31.12 11.21 -37.28
N GLY A 158 31.45 12.25 -38.05
CA GLY A 158 30.51 13.29 -38.43
C GLY A 158 29.31 12.78 -39.22
N MET A 159 29.54 11.88 -40.19
CA MET A 159 28.46 11.19 -40.93
C MET A 159 27.57 10.37 -40.00
N PHE A 160 28.19 9.62 -39.09
CA PHE A 160 27.46 8.81 -38.12
C PHE A 160 26.58 9.65 -37.19
N PHE A 161 27.04 10.82 -36.74
CA PHE A 161 26.24 11.75 -35.94
C PHE A 161 24.98 12.20 -36.68
N GLY A 162 25.05 12.46 -38.00
CA GLY A 162 23.89 12.79 -38.80
C GLY A 162 22.84 11.65 -38.79
N VAL A 163 23.30 10.40 -38.93
CA VAL A 163 22.40 9.23 -38.89
C VAL A 163 21.82 9.01 -37.49
N LEU A 164 22.59 9.25 -36.41
CA LEU A 164 22.11 9.20 -35.04
C LEU A 164 20.94 10.13 -34.77
N VAL A 165 20.99 11.37 -35.30
CA VAL A 165 19.87 12.32 -35.20
C VAL A 165 18.65 11.79 -35.91
N ILE A 166 18.81 11.19 -37.12
CA ILE A 166 17.70 10.60 -37.87
C ILE A 166 17.07 9.45 -37.07
N ILE A 167 17.88 8.57 -36.46
CA ILE A 167 17.39 7.48 -35.58
C ILE A 167 16.60 8.04 -34.41
N ALA A 168 17.13 9.06 -33.73
CA ALA A 168 16.47 9.67 -32.57
C ALA A 168 15.11 10.29 -32.94
N VAL A 169 15.04 10.99 -34.07
CA VAL A 169 13.80 11.57 -34.60
C VAL A 169 12.79 10.48 -34.95
N LEU A 170 13.22 9.43 -35.64
CA LEU A 170 12.35 8.34 -36.04
C LEU A 170 11.81 7.56 -34.83
N ALA A 171 12.67 7.26 -33.87
CA ALA A 171 12.28 6.61 -32.61
C ALA A 171 11.29 7.49 -31.81
N GLY A 172 11.55 8.78 -31.73
CA GLY A 172 10.65 9.76 -31.10
C GLY A 172 9.27 9.83 -31.77
N ALA A 173 9.24 9.85 -33.09
CA ALA A 173 7.99 9.86 -33.88
C ALA A 173 7.19 8.56 -33.68
N LEU A 174 7.83 7.40 -33.71
CA LEU A 174 7.20 6.12 -33.45
C LEU A 174 6.66 6.03 -32.01
N MET A 175 7.40 6.53 -31.04
CA MET A 175 6.95 6.59 -29.65
C MET A 175 5.73 7.49 -29.48
N ALA A 176 5.72 8.65 -30.12
CA ALA A 176 4.58 9.57 -30.12
C ALA A 176 3.30 8.95 -30.70
N ILE A 177 3.42 8.07 -31.69
CA ILE A 177 2.30 7.35 -32.29
C ILE A 177 1.84 6.16 -31.43
N THR A 178 2.77 5.45 -30.79
CA THR A 178 2.49 4.18 -30.11
C THR A 178 1.98 4.38 -28.68
N VAL A 179 2.54 5.35 -27.93
CA VAL A 179 2.15 5.64 -26.53
C VAL A 179 0.65 5.93 -26.36
N PRO A 180 -0.04 6.72 -27.20
CA PRO A 180 -1.48 6.94 -27.08
C PRO A 180 -2.31 5.67 -27.25
N ILE A 181 -1.84 4.71 -28.05
CA ILE A 181 -2.56 3.44 -28.26
C ILE A 181 -2.42 2.58 -27.01
N PHE A 182 -1.23 2.45 -26.45
CA PHE A 182 -1.05 1.72 -25.18
C PHE A 182 -1.89 2.33 -24.04
N LYS A 183 -2.03 3.65 -23.95
CA LYS A 183 -2.94 4.27 -23.00
C LYS A 183 -4.39 3.81 -23.15
N LYS A 184 -4.85 3.59 -24.41
CA LYS A 184 -6.19 3.04 -24.68
C LYS A 184 -6.27 1.56 -24.31
N VAL A 185 -5.23 0.78 -24.59
CA VAL A 185 -5.12 -0.64 -24.20
C VAL A 185 -5.25 -0.78 -22.69
N PHE A 186 -4.43 -0.06 -21.93
CA PHE A 186 -4.48 -0.10 -20.45
C PHE A 186 -5.85 0.27 -19.90
N LYS A 187 -6.53 1.26 -20.48
CA LYS A 187 -7.89 1.63 -20.06
C LYS A 187 -8.91 0.50 -20.28
N LYS A 188 -8.79 -0.24 -21.40
CA LYS A 188 -9.66 -1.38 -21.67
C LYS A 188 -9.29 -2.59 -20.82
N TYR A 189 -8.00 -2.78 -20.54
CA TYR A 189 -7.52 -3.82 -19.63
C TYR A 189 -8.01 -3.60 -18.19
N ASP A 190 -8.02 -2.35 -17.71
CA ASP A 190 -8.61 -2.01 -16.41
C ASP A 190 -10.12 -2.32 -16.35
N ALA A 191 -10.86 -2.05 -17.44
CA ALA A 191 -12.28 -2.40 -17.54
C ALA A 191 -12.51 -3.92 -17.53
N LEU A 192 -11.64 -4.68 -18.21
CA LEU A 192 -11.66 -6.14 -18.17
C LEU A 192 -11.41 -6.67 -16.75
N ASN A 193 -10.37 -6.17 -16.07
CA ASN A 193 -10.05 -6.57 -14.70
C ASN A 193 -11.21 -6.26 -13.72
N ALA A 194 -11.84 -5.09 -13.87
CA ALA A 194 -13.02 -4.72 -13.07
C ALA A 194 -14.18 -5.70 -13.30
N SER A 195 -14.43 -6.11 -14.54
CA SER A 195 -15.47 -7.10 -14.88
C SER A 195 -15.17 -8.47 -14.28
N VAL A 196 -13.91 -8.92 -14.32
CA VAL A 196 -13.48 -10.19 -13.69
C VAL A 196 -13.67 -10.13 -12.17
N GLN A 197 -13.23 -9.04 -11.54
CA GLN A 197 -13.36 -8.88 -10.11
C GLN A 197 -14.84 -8.84 -9.66
N GLU A 198 -15.70 -8.14 -10.41
CA GLU A 198 -17.14 -8.10 -10.18
C GLU A 198 -17.74 -9.52 -10.26
N ASN A 199 -17.42 -10.26 -11.32
CA ASN A 199 -17.92 -11.63 -11.53
C ASN A 199 -17.45 -12.60 -10.44
N LEU A 200 -16.13 -12.59 -10.09
CA LEU A 200 -15.60 -13.46 -9.05
C LEU A 200 -16.17 -13.13 -7.67
N SER A 201 -16.34 -11.86 -7.34
CA SER A 201 -16.97 -11.44 -6.08
C SER A 201 -18.44 -11.84 -6.03
N GLY A 202 -19.14 -11.75 -7.16
CA GLY A 202 -20.55 -12.10 -7.30
C GLY A 202 -20.81 -13.54 -7.80
N ILE A 203 -19.81 -14.43 -7.81
CA ILE A 203 -19.94 -15.76 -8.47
C ILE A 203 -21.10 -16.60 -7.92
N ARG A 204 -21.37 -16.49 -6.62
CA ARG A 204 -22.53 -17.18 -5.99
C ARG A 204 -23.85 -16.67 -6.55
N VAL A 205 -23.97 -15.37 -6.81
CA VAL A 205 -25.16 -14.77 -7.42
C VAL A 205 -25.30 -15.23 -8.87
N VAL A 206 -24.21 -15.18 -9.67
CA VAL A 206 -24.20 -15.68 -11.05
C VAL A 206 -24.68 -17.14 -11.11
N LYS A 207 -24.21 -17.99 -10.18
CA LYS A 207 -24.62 -19.39 -10.08
C LYS A 207 -26.06 -19.55 -9.62
N ALA A 208 -26.50 -18.82 -8.60
CA ALA A 208 -27.87 -18.89 -8.08
C ALA A 208 -28.92 -18.47 -9.11
N PHE A 209 -28.59 -17.50 -9.98
CA PHE A 209 -29.49 -17.03 -11.01
C PHE A 209 -29.29 -17.64 -12.40
N VAL A 210 -28.38 -18.63 -12.54
CA VAL A 210 -28.04 -19.33 -13.80
C VAL A 210 -27.71 -18.34 -14.92
N ARG A 211 -26.81 -17.37 -14.63
CA ARG A 211 -26.44 -16.30 -15.58
C ARG A 211 -25.02 -16.43 -16.15
N GLU A 212 -24.45 -17.63 -16.12
CA GLU A 212 -23.08 -17.90 -16.58
C GLU A 212 -22.88 -17.51 -18.06
N ASP A 213 -23.84 -17.80 -18.94
CA ASP A 213 -23.71 -17.51 -20.37
C ASP A 213 -23.78 -16.01 -20.69
N PHE A 214 -24.59 -15.27 -19.92
CA PHE A 214 -24.59 -13.82 -20.00
C PHE A 214 -23.23 -13.22 -19.59
N GLU A 215 -22.68 -13.67 -18.46
CA GLU A 215 -21.37 -13.21 -17.99
C GLU A 215 -20.22 -13.63 -18.91
N LYS A 216 -20.26 -14.84 -19.50
CA LYS A 216 -19.30 -15.27 -20.52
C LYS A 216 -19.34 -14.34 -21.73
N THR A 217 -20.51 -14.00 -22.22
CA THR A 217 -20.67 -13.11 -23.39
C THR A 217 -20.14 -11.71 -23.10
N LYS A 218 -20.45 -11.15 -21.91
CA LYS A 218 -19.91 -9.86 -21.42
C LYS A 218 -18.38 -9.89 -21.36
N PHE A 219 -17.83 -10.97 -20.80
CA PHE A 219 -16.39 -11.17 -20.68
C PHE A 219 -15.70 -11.30 -22.03
N TYR A 220 -16.21 -12.15 -22.93
CA TYR A 220 -15.62 -12.35 -24.26
C TYR A 220 -15.59 -11.05 -25.07
N LYS A 221 -16.63 -10.22 -24.98
CA LYS A 221 -16.63 -8.90 -25.63
C LYS A 221 -15.52 -8.00 -25.08
N ALA A 222 -15.33 -7.98 -23.76
CA ALA A 222 -14.27 -7.20 -23.11
C ALA A 222 -12.87 -7.70 -23.50
N VAL A 223 -12.68 -9.03 -23.58
CA VAL A 223 -11.43 -9.66 -24.04
C VAL A 223 -11.14 -9.31 -25.50
N ASP A 224 -12.14 -9.40 -26.39
CA ASP A 224 -11.97 -9.07 -27.81
C ASP A 224 -11.61 -7.58 -28.02
N ASP A 225 -12.21 -6.68 -27.27
CA ASP A 225 -11.86 -5.26 -27.28
C ASP A 225 -10.38 -5.03 -26.88
N VAL A 226 -9.90 -5.72 -25.83
CA VAL A 226 -8.50 -5.67 -25.41
C VAL A 226 -7.60 -6.27 -26.48
N TYR A 227 -7.94 -7.45 -27.00
CA TYR A 227 -7.19 -8.15 -28.02
C TYR A 227 -6.97 -7.27 -29.26
N ARG A 228 -8.04 -6.70 -29.85
CA ARG A 228 -7.95 -5.85 -31.03
C ARG A 228 -7.05 -4.64 -30.84
N LEU A 229 -7.15 -3.99 -29.68
CA LEU A 229 -6.30 -2.84 -29.38
C LEU A 229 -4.85 -3.24 -29.09
N PHE A 230 -4.66 -4.40 -28.45
CA PHE A 230 -3.32 -4.92 -28.16
C PHE A 230 -2.60 -5.32 -29.45
N VAL A 231 -3.27 -6.08 -30.33
CA VAL A 231 -2.73 -6.42 -31.65
C VAL A 231 -2.36 -5.16 -32.46
N LYS A 232 -3.21 -4.12 -32.41
CA LYS A 232 -2.93 -2.84 -33.09
C LYS A 232 -1.72 -2.11 -32.48
N ALA A 233 -1.50 -2.19 -31.18
CA ALA A 233 -0.34 -1.60 -30.50
C ALA A 233 0.93 -2.40 -30.82
N GLU A 234 0.86 -3.72 -30.65
CA GLU A 234 1.99 -4.64 -30.86
C GLU A 234 2.45 -4.67 -32.32
N SER A 235 1.53 -4.72 -33.30
CA SER A 235 1.89 -4.71 -34.73
C SER A 235 2.73 -3.48 -35.08
N ARG A 236 2.47 -2.32 -34.44
CA ARG A 236 3.29 -1.12 -34.67
C ARG A 236 4.62 -1.18 -33.94
N MET A 237 4.64 -1.76 -32.75
CA MET A 237 5.85 -1.98 -31.97
C MET A 237 6.78 -2.99 -32.64
N VAL A 238 6.22 -4.11 -33.12
CA VAL A 238 6.98 -5.12 -33.82
C VAL A 238 7.60 -4.58 -35.13
N ALA A 239 6.91 -3.70 -35.85
CA ALA A 239 7.46 -3.03 -37.02
C ALA A 239 8.65 -2.12 -36.73
N MET A 240 8.79 -1.66 -35.47
CA MET A 240 9.91 -0.82 -35.04
C MET A 240 11.25 -1.59 -35.05
N MET A 241 11.26 -2.86 -34.63
CA MET A 241 12.48 -3.68 -34.58
C MET A 241 13.11 -3.88 -35.97
N PRO A 242 12.40 -4.37 -37.02
CA PRO A 242 12.94 -4.45 -38.37
C PRO A 242 13.36 -3.08 -38.91
N GLY A 243 12.58 -2.03 -38.63
CA GLY A 243 12.95 -0.66 -39.04
C GLY A 243 14.26 -0.20 -38.44
N MET A 244 14.48 -0.39 -37.14
CA MET A 244 15.74 -0.11 -36.48
C MET A 244 16.88 -0.99 -37.02
N MET A 245 16.66 -2.28 -37.25
CA MET A 245 17.67 -3.18 -37.84
C MET A 245 18.07 -2.74 -39.24
N LEU A 246 17.10 -2.32 -40.07
CA LEU A 246 17.41 -1.76 -41.39
C LEU A 246 18.35 -0.55 -41.31
N ILE A 247 18.09 0.37 -40.38
CA ILE A 247 18.92 1.54 -40.17
C ILE A 247 20.31 1.13 -39.69
N ILE A 248 20.40 0.23 -38.69
CA ILE A 248 21.67 -0.29 -38.19
C ILE A 248 22.49 -0.92 -39.29
N TYR A 249 21.90 -1.80 -40.11
CA TYR A 249 22.61 -2.41 -41.23
C TYR A 249 22.99 -1.40 -42.32
N THR A 250 22.17 -0.39 -42.59
CA THR A 250 22.52 0.71 -43.48
C THR A 250 23.72 1.49 -42.97
N VAL A 251 23.77 1.79 -41.67
CA VAL A 251 24.94 2.44 -41.03
C VAL A 251 26.18 1.56 -41.16
N ILE A 252 26.06 0.27 -40.89
CA ILE A 252 27.17 -0.68 -41.03
C ILE A 252 27.68 -0.69 -42.47
N MET A 253 26.78 -0.80 -43.48
CA MET A 253 27.16 -0.76 -44.89
C MET A 253 27.86 0.56 -45.26
N MET A 254 27.36 1.69 -44.81
CA MET A 254 28.01 3.01 -44.99
C MET A 254 29.41 3.05 -44.39
N ILE A 255 29.57 2.57 -43.17
CA ILE A 255 30.86 2.54 -42.48
C ILE A 255 31.86 1.64 -43.24
N CYS A 256 31.41 0.46 -43.68
CA CYS A 256 32.24 -0.46 -44.44
C CYS A 256 32.59 0.14 -45.83
N TRP A 257 31.65 0.75 -46.49
CA TRP A 257 31.84 1.38 -47.79
C TRP A 257 32.84 2.55 -47.74
N PHE A 258 32.58 3.54 -46.87
CA PHE A 258 33.49 4.69 -46.73
C PHE A 258 34.80 4.30 -46.07
N GLY A 259 34.76 3.38 -45.09
CA GLY A 259 35.98 2.84 -44.45
C GLY A 259 36.90 2.11 -45.44
N ALA A 260 36.33 1.27 -46.30
CA ALA A 260 37.10 0.62 -47.36
C ALA A 260 37.74 1.67 -48.32
N HIS A 261 37.01 2.70 -48.69
CA HIS A 261 37.54 3.80 -49.52
C HIS A 261 38.74 4.52 -48.84
N TYR A 262 38.62 4.83 -47.55
CA TYR A 262 39.74 5.45 -46.79
C TYR A 262 40.90 4.48 -46.56
N ILE A 263 40.68 3.17 -46.48
CA ILE A 263 41.75 2.17 -46.36
C ILE A 263 42.53 2.10 -47.68
N VAL A 264 41.82 2.04 -48.83
CA VAL A 264 42.46 2.04 -50.13
C VAL A 264 43.24 3.35 -50.40
N ALA A 265 42.73 4.49 -49.89
CA ALA A 265 43.41 5.76 -49.97
C ALA A 265 44.61 5.89 -49.00
N GLY A 266 44.84 4.89 -48.12
CA GLY A 266 45.92 4.93 -47.12
C GLY A 266 45.67 5.86 -45.92
N GLU A 267 44.46 6.40 -45.76
CA GLU A 267 44.06 7.31 -44.67
C GLU A 267 43.60 6.57 -43.39
N MET A 268 43.31 5.26 -43.47
CA MET A 268 42.87 4.44 -42.36
C MET A 268 43.35 3.00 -42.44
N THR A 269 43.51 2.33 -41.28
CA THR A 269 43.92 0.91 -41.22
C THR A 269 42.67 0.00 -41.07
N THR A 270 42.82 -1.30 -41.36
CA THR A 270 41.77 -2.31 -41.20
C THR A 270 41.39 -2.49 -39.72
N GLY A 271 42.38 -2.41 -38.81
CA GLY A 271 42.13 -2.44 -37.38
C GLY A 271 41.30 -1.26 -36.88
N ASN A 272 41.58 -0.06 -37.41
CA ASN A 272 40.78 1.14 -37.10
C ASN A 272 39.34 1.03 -37.56
N LEU A 273 39.09 0.42 -38.74
CA LEU A 273 37.72 0.17 -39.21
C LEU A 273 36.93 -0.77 -38.28
N THR A 274 37.60 -1.87 -37.86
CA THR A 274 37.00 -2.85 -36.94
C THR A 274 36.63 -2.21 -35.58
N SER A 275 37.53 -1.38 -35.05
CA SER A 275 37.27 -0.65 -33.79
C SER A 275 36.17 0.36 -33.93
N LEU A 276 36.12 1.10 -35.03
CA LEU A 276 35.09 2.08 -35.33
C LEU A 276 33.69 1.43 -35.39
N TYR A 277 33.58 0.27 -36.06
CA TYR A 277 32.38 -0.53 -36.07
C TYR A 277 31.90 -0.88 -34.66
N THR A 278 32.78 -1.35 -33.80
CA THR A 278 32.46 -1.73 -32.42
C THR A 278 32.01 -0.53 -31.59
N TYR A 279 32.68 0.62 -31.71
CA TYR A 279 32.29 1.83 -30.98
C TYR A 279 30.92 2.35 -31.41
N ILE A 280 30.59 2.31 -32.68
CA ILE A 280 29.32 2.72 -33.20
C ILE A 280 28.19 1.81 -32.67
N MET A 281 28.44 0.50 -32.61
CA MET A 281 27.51 -0.43 -31.96
C MET A 281 27.32 -0.14 -30.49
N ASN A 282 28.40 0.19 -29.75
CA ASN A 282 28.30 0.58 -28.35
C ASN A 282 27.47 1.86 -28.14
N VAL A 283 27.59 2.86 -29.04
CA VAL A 283 26.77 4.06 -28.99
C VAL A 283 25.29 3.74 -29.21
N LEU A 284 24.95 2.92 -30.21
CA LEU A 284 23.57 2.52 -30.49
C LEU A 284 22.93 1.76 -29.32
N MET A 285 23.66 0.78 -28.76
CA MET A 285 23.20 0.03 -27.59
C MET A 285 23.02 0.91 -26.34
N SER A 286 23.94 1.88 -26.15
CA SER A 286 23.83 2.85 -25.04
C SER A 286 22.59 3.74 -25.16
N MET A 287 22.21 4.17 -26.36
CA MET A 287 20.96 4.92 -26.58
C MET A 287 19.73 4.09 -26.17
N MET A 288 19.69 2.81 -26.50
CA MET A 288 18.60 1.93 -26.09
C MET A 288 18.52 1.80 -24.57
N MET A 289 19.68 1.68 -23.90
CA MET A 289 19.75 1.62 -22.43
C MET A 289 19.26 2.91 -21.78
N VAL A 290 19.61 4.09 -22.31
CA VAL A 290 19.11 5.39 -21.81
C VAL A 290 17.58 5.46 -21.90
N ALA A 291 17.00 5.04 -23.03
CA ALA A 291 15.55 5.00 -23.21
C ALA A 291 14.87 4.08 -22.16
N MET A 292 15.44 2.89 -21.91
CA MET A 292 14.92 1.96 -20.91
C MET A 292 14.95 2.54 -19.49
N VAL A 293 16.04 3.20 -19.13
CA VAL A 293 16.20 3.88 -17.82
C VAL A 293 15.15 4.97 -17.66
N PHE A 294 14.91 5.78 -18.70
CA PHE A 294 13.90 6.84 -18.67
C PHE A 294 12.48 6.28 -18.42
N VAL A 295 12.11 5.20 -19.10
CA VAL A 295 10.82 4.53 -18.87
C VAL A 295 10.71 4.05 -17.42
N MET A 296 11.74 3.41 -16.89
CA MET A 296 11.75 2.88 -15.52
C MET A 296 11.64 3.99 -14.46
N ILE A 297 12.37 5.09 -14.63
CA ILE A 297 12.28 6.25 -13.72
C ILE A 297 10.86 6.82 -13.76
N THR A 298 10.27 6.93 -14.95
CA THR A 298 8.90 7.44 -15.12
C THR A 298 7.88 6.56 -14.41
N MET A 299 7.98 5.24 -14.55
CA MET A 299 7.10 4.27 -13.87
C MET A 299 7.26 4.34 -12.36
N SER A 300 8.50 4.44 -11.87
CA SER A 300 8.78 4.49 -10.43
C SER A 300 8.41 5.81 -9.78
N SER A 301 8.31 6.90 -10.54
CA SER A 301 7.91 8.22 -10.03
C SER A 301 6.55 8.20 -9.32
N ALA A 302 5.59 7.42 -9.83
CA ALA A 302 4.29 7.24 -9.19
C ALA A 302 4.41 6.55 -7.81
N SER A 303 5.26 5.52 -7.71
CA SER A 303 5.53 4.81 -6.45
C SER A 303 6.24 5.71 -5.43
N VAL A 304 7.22 6.51 -5.88
CA VAL A 304 7.89 7.52 -5.03
C VAL A 304 6.90 8.53 -4.44
N ASN A 305 5.97 9.01 -5.23
CA ASN A 305 4.96 9.96 -4.76
C ASN A 305 4.02 9.31 -3.73
N ARG A 306 3.55 8.07 -3.94
CA ARG A 306 2.69 7.36 -2.99
C ARG A 306 3.37 7.08 -1.66
N ILE A 307 4.64 6.65 -1.70
CA ILE A 307 5.43 6.44 -0.48
C ILE A 307 5.73 7.77 0.20
N GLY A 308 6.08 8.79 -0.58
CA GLY A 308 6.32 10.13 -0.04
C GLY A 308 5.10 10.69 0.69
N GLN A 309 3.88 10.47 0.19
CA GLN A 309 2.64 10.86 0.89
C GLN A 309 2.57 10.25 2.29
N VAL A 310 2.78 8.93 2.42
CA VAL A 310 2.74 8.25 3.73
C VAL A 310 3.83 8.77 4.69
N LEU A 311 5.05 8.98 4.18
CA LEU A 311 6.17 9.44 5.02
C LEU A 311 6.03 10.91 5.48
N THR A 312 5.26 11.72 4.76
CA THR A 312 5.01 13.13 5.09
C THR A 312 3.65 13.37 5.74
N GLU A 313 2.83 12.34 5.86
CA GLU A 313 1.55 12.45 6.56
C GLU A 313 1.78 12.66 8.05
N GLU A 314 1.07 13.58 8.64
CA GLU A 314 1.13 13.84 10.08
C GLU A 314 -0.10 13.23 10.76
N PRO A 315 0.05 12.63 11.95
CA PRO A 315 -1.10 12.14 12.69
C PRO A 315 -2.02 13.30 13.08
N ASP A 316 -3.32 13.10 12.92
CA ASP A 316 -4.32 14.13 13.28
C ASP A 316 -4.52 14.25 14.80
N ILE A 317 -4.15 13.21 15.55
CA ILE A 317 -4.32 13.12 16.98
C ILE A 317 -2.94 12.90 17.61
N GLU A 318 -2.56 13.82 18.48
CA GLU A 318 -1.30 13.80 19.22
C GLU A 318 -1.56 14.05 20.71
N ASN A 319 -0.61 13.65 21.55
CA ASN A 319 -0.64 13.97 22.97
C ASN A 319 -0.46 15.48 23.18
N PRO A 320 -1.16 16.09 24.15
CA PRO A 320 -0.90 17.47 24.56
C PRO A 320 0.48 17.60 25.22
N GLU A 321 1.00 18.83 25.33
CA GLU A 321 2.32 19.09 25.95
C GLU A 321 2.40 18.63 27.40
N ASN A 322 1.30 18.75 28.16
CA ASN A 322 1.19 18.32 29.56
C ASN A 322 -0.02 17.39 29.73
N PRO A 323 0.10 16.11 29.37
CA PRO A 323 -1.02 15.19 29.38
C PRO A 323 -1.42 14.79 30.79
N VAL A 324 -2.71 14.59 31.01
CA VAL A 324 -3.24 13.98 32.23
C VAL A 324 -2.96 12.47 32.18
N MET A 325 -2.28 11.97 33.21
CA MET A 325 -1.79 10.58 33.28
C MET A 325 -2.67 9.64 34.11
N VAL A 326 -3.83 10.09 34.60
CA VAL A 326 -4.74 9.27 35.41
C VAL A 326 -6.18 9.58 35.04
N VAL A 327 -6.94 8.57 34.72
CA VAL A 327 -8.40 8.66 34.58
C VAL A 327 -9.02 8.39 35.95
N PRO A 328 -9.70 9.36 36.59
CA PRO A 328 -10.14 9.22 37.98
C PRO A 328 -11.29 8.19 38.13
N ASN A 329 -12.28 8.24 37.29
CA ASN A 329 -13.46 7.38 37.31
C ASN A 329 -14.02 7.12 35.88
N GLY A 330 -15.13 6.39 35.77
CA GLY A 330 -15.79 6.06 34.53
C GLY A 330 -16.95 6.99 34.14
N ASP A 331 -17.03 8.20 34.70
CA ASP A 331 -18.03 9.18 34.28
C ASP A 331 -17.78 9.61 32.82
N ILE A 332 -18.86 9.77 32.03
CA ILE A 332 -18.75 10.20 30.64
C ILE A 332 -19.74 11.35 30.42
N ARG A 333 -19.25 12.48 29.89
CA ARG A 333 -20.09 13.61 29.54
C ARG A 333 -19.83 14.07 28.12
N PHE A 334 -20.89 14.21 27.36
CA PHE A 334 -20.91 14.88 26.06
C PHE A 334 -21.49 16.27 26.25
N ASP A 335 -20.83 17.30 25.75
CA ASP A 335 -21.22 18.69 25.84
C ASP A 335 -21.31 19.28 24.44
N ASN A 336 -22.54 19.36 23.90
CA ASN A 336 -22.89 19.89 22.57
C ASN A 336 -21.99 19.35 21.45
N VAL A 337 -21.79 18.04 21.40
CA VAL A 337 -20.86 17.38 20.49
C VAL A 337 -21.41 17.23 19.10
N SER A 338 -20.68 17.75 18.11
CA SER A 338 -20.90 17.49 16.69
C SER A 338 -19.66 16.90 16.04
N PHE A 339 -19.86 15.98 15.08
CA PHE A 339 -18.78 15.29 14.39
C PHE A 339 -19.11 14.91 12.95
N SER A 340 -18.13 15.03 12.07
CA SER A 340 -18.18 14.54 10.70
C SER A 340 -16.84 13.86 10.30
N TYR A 341 -16.92 12.76 9.54
CA TYR A 341 -15.70 12.13 9.04
C TYR A 341 -15.02 13.03 8.01
N LYS A 342 -13.71 13.26 8.18
CA LYS A 342 -12.89 14.05 7.22
C LYS A 342 -12.85 13.39 5.84
N TYR A 343 -12.86 12.06 5.81
CA TYR A 343 -12.75 11.26 4.60
C TYR A 343 -14.00 10.40 4.42
N ASP A 344 -14.58 10.45 3.23
CA ASP A 344 -15.70 9.58 2.84
C ASP A 344 -15.11 8.27 2.30
N LEU A 345 -15.16 7.22 3.11
CA LEU A 345 -14.63 5.89 2.76
C LEU A 345 -15.21 5.37 1.44
N ALA A 346 -16.49 5.60 1.17
CA ALA A 346 -17.12 5.20 -0.08
C ALA A 346 -16.52 5.94 -1.29
N LYS A 347 -16.16 7.22 -1.13
CA LYS A 347 -15.48 7.99 -2.18
C LYS A 347 -14.03 7.57 -2.35
N ILE A 348 -13.34 7.22 -1.26
CA ILE A 348 -11.96 6.72 -1.31
C ILE A 348 -11.92 5.38 -2.04
N GLU A 349 -12.82 4.45 -1.76
CA GLU A 349 -12.94 3.19 -2.49
C GLU A 349 -13.32 3.39 -3.95
N GLU A 350 -14.21 4.34 -4.25
CA GLU A 350 -14.56 4.72 -5.62
C GLU A 350 -13.39 5.39 -6.33
N GLU A 351 -12.60 6.21 -5.64
CA GLU A 351 -11.39 6.81 -6.18
C GLU A 351 -10.28 5.80 -6.40
N GLU A 352 -10.10 4.81 -5.52
CA GLU A 352 -9.19 3.69 -5.76
C GLU A 352 -9.64 2.84 -6.95
N LYS A 353 -10.93 2.56 -7.07
CA LYS A 353 -11.53 1.94 -8.27
C LYS A 353 -11.33 2.82 -9.51
N ASN A 354 -11.40 4.13 -9.40
CA ASN A 354 -11.23 5.10 -10.48
C ASN A 354 -9.75 5.47 -10.75
N ARG A 355 -8.82 5.33 -9.80
CA ARG A 355 -7.36 5.46 -10.00
C ARG A 355 -6.82 4.49 -11.04
N LYS A 356 -7.45 3.33 -11.18
CA LYS A 356 -7.16 2.36 -12.24
C LYS A 356 -7.54 2.86 -13.64
N LYS A 357 -8.23 4.01 -13.80
CA LYS A 357 -8.76 4.52 -15.07
C LYS A 357 -7.92 5.59 -15.81
N GLY A 358 -6.66 5.89 -15.40
CA GLY A 358 -5.64 6.64 -16.16
C GLY A 358 -5.47 8.14 -15.85
N PRO A 359 -4.28 8.73 -16.17
CA PRO A 359 -3.80 10.00 -15.59
C PRO A 359 -4.39 11.31 -16.17
N MET A 360 -4.98 11.32 -17.37
CA MET A 360 -5.43 12.57 -18.01
C MET A 360 -6.80 13.10 -17.52
N ARG A 361 -7.64 12.23 -16.98
CA ARG A 361 -8.89 12.63 -16.30
C ARG A 361 -8.64 13.13 -14.87
N ARG A 362 -7.44 12.89 -14.36
CA ARG A 362 -7.01 13.16 -12.99
C ARG A 362 -6.94 14.68 -12.70
N ARG A 363 -6.33 15.48 -13.59
CA ARG A 363 -6.10 16.91 -13.33
C ARG A 363 -7.39 17.71 -13.23
N LYS A 364 -8.33 17.52 -14.16
CA LYS A 364 -9.64 18.20 -14.13
C LYS A 364 -10.57 17.69 -13.01
N LYS A 365 -10.42 16.43 -12.54
CA LYS A 365 -11.28 15.87 -11.49
C LYS A 365 -10.70 16.10 -10.10
N THR A 366 -9.37 16.22 -9.95
CA THR A 366 -8.72 16.59 -8.68
C THR A 366 -8.99 18.07 -8.36
N GLU A 367 -8.88 18.98 -9.35
CA GLU A 367 -9.25 20.39 -9.18
C GLU A 367 -10.76 20.55 -8.87
N ALA A 368 -11.64 19.75 -9.50
CA ALA A 368 -13.09 19.76 -9.21
C ALA A 368 -13.47 19.02 -7.91
N LEU A 369 -12.58 18.22 -7.32
CA LEU A 369 -12.80 17.51 -6.05
C LEU A 369 -12.21 18.30 -4.87
N GLU A 370 -11.14 19.06 -5.09
CA GLU A 370 -10.64 20.05 -4.13
C GLU A 370 -11.66 21.17 -3.92
N GLU A 371 -12.32 21.65 -5.00
CA GLU A 371 -13.43 22.61 -4.89
C GLU A 371 -14.72 22.01 -4.25
N LYS A 372 -14.94 20.69 -4.31
CA LYS A 372 -16.07 20.02 -3.67
C LYS A 372 -15.83 19.59 -2.22
N ASN A 373 -14.58 19.59 -1.76
CA ASN A 373 -14.26 19.32 -0.35
C ASN A 373 -14.64 20.48 0.60
N ASP A 374 -14.91 21.68 0.07
CA ASP A 374 -15.40 22.83 0.82
C ASP A 374 -16.95 22.86 0.96
N ALA A 375 -17.68 21.89 0.40
CA ALA A 375 -19.10 21.76 0.69
C ALA A 375 -19.30 21.23 2.12
N PRO A 376 -20.24 21.79 2.92
CA PRO A 376 -20.48 21.34 4.27
C PRO A 376 -20.81 19.83 4.25
N LYS A 377 -19.96 19.04 4.88
CA LYS A 377 -20.16 17.58 5.01
C LYS A 377 -21.35 17.35 5.90
N ALA A 378 -22.21 16.39 5.55
CA ALA A 378 -23.29 15.99 6.43
C ALA A 378 -22.71 15.55 7.78
N LYS A 379 -23.14 16.20 8.86
CA LYS A 379 -22.74 15.83 10.21
C LYS A 379 -23.18 14.40 10.49
N THR A 380 -22.27 13.58 10.99
CA THR A 380 -22.56 12.20 11.41
C THR A 380 -23.20 12.19 12.80
N LEU A 381 -22.77 13.12 13.65
CA LEU A 381 -23.35 13.39 14.96
C LEU A 381 -23.58 14.91 15.07
N GLU A 382 -24.70 15.30 15.69
CA GLU A 382 -25.08 16.71 15.79
C GLU A 382 -25.65 17.06 17.17
N GLY A 383 -25.00 17.99 17.89
CA GLY A 383 -25.49 18.61 19.11
C GLY A 383 -25.73 17.64 20.27
N ILE A 384 -24.95 16.58 20.39
CA ILE A 384 -25.15 15.58 21.45
C ILE A 384 -24.72 16.12 22.80
N SER A 385 -25.65 16.10 23.78
CA SER A 385 -25.41 16.45 25.18
C SER A 385 -26.04 15.39 26.09
N LEU A 386 -25.22 14.71 26.90
CA LEU A 386 -25.67 13.70 27.88
C LEU A 386 -24.61 13.42 28.94
N ASP A 387 -25.07 12.91 30.09
CA ASP A 387 -24.22 12.50 31.22
C ASP A 387 -24.46 11.04 31.59
N ILE A 388 -23.38 10.25 31.67
CA ILE A 388 -23.36 8.86 32.13
C ILE A 388 -22.53 8.79 33.39
N LYS A 389 -23.04 8.16 34.45
CA LYS A 389 -22.33 8.02 35.71
C LYS A 389 -21.48 6.77 35.77
N SER A 390 -20.38 6.87 36.50
CA SER A 390 -19.46 5.75 36.73
C SER A 390 -20.18 4.52 37.26
N GLY A 391 -19.94 3.35 36.68
CA GLY A 391 -20.56 2.08 37.03
C GLY A 391 -21.90 1.79 36.33
N GLU A 392 -22.56 2.80 35.70
CA GLU A 392 -23.81 2.56 34.95
C GLU A 392 -23.57 1.63 33.75
N THR A 393 -24.56 0.82 33.46
CA THR A 393 -24.65 0.03 32.21
C THR A 393 -25.59 0.75 31.26
N ILE A 394 -25.07 1.17 30.11
CA ILE A 394 -25.81 1.94 29.10
C ILE A 394 -26.04 1.07 27.88
N GLY A 395 -27.31 0.89 27.51
CA GLY A 395 -27.69 0.34 26.21
C GLY A 395 -27.67 1.42 25.14
N LEU A 396 -27.16 1.12 23.94
CA LEU A 396 -27.20 2.05 22.81
C LEU A 396 -27.86 1.39 21.61
N ILE A 397 -29.01 1.92 21.17
CA ILE A 397 -29.82 1.37 20.08
C ILE A 397 -30.15 2.44 19.04
N GLY A 398 -30.47 2.02 17.83
CA GLY A 398 -30.87 2.88 16.71
C GLY A 398 -30.64 2.20 15.37
N GLY A 399 -31.13 2.80 14.31
CA GLY A 399 -31.03 2.27 12.94
C GLY A 399 -29.58 2.11 12.45
N THR A 400 -29.39 1.35 11.36
CA THR A 400 -28.07 1.23 10.74
C THR A 400 -27.63 2.58 10.18
N GLY A 401 -26.39 2.99 10.47
CA GLY A 401 -25.83 4.26 9.99
C GLY A 401 -26.25 5.51 10.79
N CYS A 402 -26.95 5.38 11.93
CA CYS A 402 -27.34 6.52 12.77
C CYS A 402 -26.22 7.12 13.63
N GLY A 403 -24.99 6.58 13.58
CA GLY A 403 -23.83 7.13 14.27
C GLY A 403 -23.41 6.43 15.57
N LYS A 404 -23.97 5.24 15.93
CA LYS A 404 -23.63 4.51 17.18
C LYS A 404 -22.15 4.26 17.38
N SER A 405 -21.50 3.62 16.40
CA SER A 405 -20.05 3.32 16.47
C SER A 405 -19.20 4.60 16.48
N THR A 406 -19.67 5.66 15.80
CA THR A 406 -19.04 6.98 15.84
C THR A 406 -19.11 7.57 17.25
N PHE A 407 -20.28 7.53 17.88
CA PHE A 407 -20.50 8.01 19.25
C PHE A 407 -19.50 7.39 20.24
N VAL A 408 -19.37 6.07 20.25
CA VAL A 408 -18.44 5.40 21.18
C VAL A 408 -16.96 5.60 20.83
N SER A 409 -16.65 5.79 19.54
CA SER A 409 -15.27 6.06 19.08
C SER A 409 -14.72 7.40 19.57
N LEU A 410 -15.59 8.37 19.89
CA LEU A 410 -15.19 9.66 20.47
C LEU A 410 -14.76 9.54 21.94
N ILE A 411 -15.33 8.58 22.68
CA ILE A 411 -15.03 8.38 24.13
C ILE A 411 -13.57 7.94 24.32
N SER A 412 -13.08 7.03 23.47
CA SER A 412 -11.70 6.56 23.48
C SER A 412 -10.75 7.42 22.64
N ARG A 413 -11.21 8.57 22.17
CA ARG A 413 -10.47 9.51 21.33
C ARG A 413 -9.81 8.80 20.12
N LEU A 414 -10.58 7.95 19.41
CA LEU A 414 -10.17 7.42 18.10
C LEU A 414 -10.32 8.48 17.01
N TYR A 415 -11.23 9.44 17.24
CA TYR A 415 -11.42 10.66 16.46
C TYR A 415 -11.62 11.84 17.41
N ASP A 416 -11.25 13.04 16.99
CA ASP A 416 -11.52 14.28 17.69
C ASP A 416 -12.84 14.92 17.20
N VAL A 417 -13.61 15.52 18.11
CA VAL A 417 -14.87 16.21 17.77
C VAL A 417 -14.63 17.50 16.98
N ASP A 418 -15.57 17.85 16.08
CA ASP A 418 -15.54 19.10 15.34
C ASP A 418 -16.02 20.27 16.21
N GLU A 419 -17.08 20.07 16.99
CA GLU A 419 -17.66 21.07 17.91
C GLU A 419 -17.99 20.40 19.23
N GLY A 420 -17.96 21.17 20.34
CA GLY A 420 -18.23 20.68 21.67
C GLY A 420 -17.05 19.95 22.31
N ALA A 421 -17.32 19.15 23.35
CA ALA A 421 -16.31 18.41 24.09
C ALA A 421 -16.84 17.07 24.62
N VAL A 422 -15.96 16.06 24.69
CA VAL A 422 -16.22 14.79 25.37
C VAL A 422 -15.31 14.73 26.60
N PHE A 423 -15.87 14.35 27.73
CA PHE A 423 -15.16 14.20 28.99
C PHE A 423 -15.26 12.75 29.45
N VAL A 424 -14.17 12.24 30.02
CA VAL A 424 -14.10 10.98 30.74
C VAL A 424 -13.53 11.28 32.13
N GLY A 425 -14.25 10.90 33.17
CA GLY A 425 -13.99 11.46 34.51
C GLY A 425 -14.17 12.98 34.50
N ASP A 426 -13.21 13.69 35.09
CA ASP A 426 -13.28 15.14 35.24
C ASP A 426 -12.60 15.94 34.12
N HIS A 427 -11.98 15.25 33.14
CA HIS A 427 -11.13 15.88 32.14
C HIS A 427 -11.64 15.63 30.72
N ASN A 428 -11.38 16.60 29.82
CA ASN A 428 -11.63 16.44 28.39
C ASN A 428 -10.72 15.32 27.83
N VAL A 429 -11.26 14.47 26.95
CA VAL A 429 -10.48 13.39 26.31
C VAL A 429 -9.24 13.89 25.56
N LYS A 430 -9.21 15.17 25.15
CA LYS A 430 -8.07 15.82 24.48
C LYS A 430 -6.92 16.14 25.45
N GLU A 431 -7.17 16.19 26.74
CA GLU A 431 -6.17 16.53 27.78
C GLU A 431 -5.40 15.31 28.27
N TYR A 432 -5.90 14.11 28.03
CA TYR A 432 -5.26 12.87 28.46
C TYR A 432 -4.08 12.48 27.57
N ASP A 433 -3.12 11.77 28.17
CA ASP A 433 -2.23 10.89 27.43
C ASP A 433 -3.05 9.80 26.73
N LEU A 434 -2.78 9.57 25.44
CA LEU A 434 -3.57 8.65 24.61
C LEU A 434 -3.50 7.20 25.09
N ASP A 435 -2.32 6.75 25.53
CA ASP A 435 -2.15 5.40 26.03
C ASP A 435 -2.88 5.22 27.37
N THR A 436 -2.79 6.20 28.27
CA THR A 436 -3.52 6.22 29.53
C THR A 436 -5.03 6.17 29.31
N LEU A 437 -5.58 7.04 28.45
CA LEU A 437 -7.01 7.04 28.16
C LEU A 437 -7.47 5.71 27.56
N ARG A 438 -6.74 5.19 26.56
CA ARG A 438 -7.11 3.95 25.85
C ARG A 438 -6.86 2.68 26.66
N ASN A 439 -6.08 2.75 27.73
CA ASN A 439 -5.96 1.65 28.68
C ASN A 439 -7.17 1.60 29.62
N GLU A 440 -7.69 2.75 30.03
CA GLU A 440 -8.84 2.86 30.93
C GLU A 440 -10.19 2.83 30.21
N VAL A 441 -10.22 3.16 28.89
CA VAL A 441 -11.40 3.05 28.02
C VAL A 441 -11.18 1.92 27.02
N SER A 442 -11.63 0.72 27.36
CA SER A 442 -11.45 -0.46 26.51
C SER A 442 -12.62 -0.62 25.53
N VAL A 443 -12.30 -0.87 24.27
CA VAL A 443 -13.29 -0.99 23.18
C VAL A 443 -13.18 -2.35 22.52
N VAL A 444 -14.30 -3.07 22.44
CA VAL A 444 -14.46 -4.24 21.58
C VAL A 444 -15.16 -3.79 20.31
N LEU A 445 -14.42 -3.72 19.22
CA LEU A 445 -14.91 -3.21 17.93
C LEU A 445 -15.87 -4.21 17.28
N GLN A 446 -16.77 -3.73 16.44
CA GLN A 446 -17.70 -4.54 15.66
C GLN A 446 -17.00 -5.64 14.84
N LYS A 447 -15.86 -5.29 14.20
CA LYS A 447 -15.02 -6.26 13.50
C LYS A 447 -14.01 -6.86 14.45
N ASN A 448 -14.33 -8.04 14.96
CA ASN A 448 -13.48 -8.79 15.88
C ASN A 448 -12.28 -9.43 15.15
N GLU A 449 -11.06 -8.98 15.43
CA GLU A 449 -9.85 -9.49 14.82
C GLU A 449 -8.97 -10.21 15.85
N LEU A 450 -8.54 -11.42 15.48
CA LEU A 450 -7.54 -12.18 16.22
C LEU A 450 -6.26 -12.28 15.39
N PHE A 451 -5.13 -12.23 16.07
CA PHE A 451 -3.81 -12.35 15.45
C PHE A 451 -3.36 -13.80 15.40
N THR A 452 -2.50 -14.11 14.43
CA THR A 452 -1.84 -15.42 14.37
C THR A 452 -0.98 -15.63 15.62
N GLY A 453 -1.20 -16.74 16.33
CA GLY A 453 -0.53 -17.04 17.59
C GLY A 453 -1.42 -17.92 18.44
N THR A 454 -1.08 -18.15 19.69
CA THR A 454 -1.93 -18.93 20.63
C THR A 454 -3.11 -18.07 21.14
N ILE A 455 -4.12 -18.72 21.72
CA ILE A 455 -5.19 -18.02 22.43
C ILE A 455 -4.60 -17.17 23.56
N LEU A 456 -3.66 -17.70 24.32
CA LEU A 456 -2.98 -16.99 25.41
C LEU A 456 -2.25 -15.72 24.92
N GLU A 457 -1.50 -15.83 23.80
CA GLU A 457 -0.85 -14.66 23.19
C GLU A 457 -1.87 -13.62 22.72
N ASN A 458 -3.01 -14.04 22.17
CA ASN A 458 -4.09 -13.14 21.79
C ASN A 458 -4.75 -12.45 22.99
N LEU A 459 -4.91 -13.11 24.11
CA LEU A 459 -5.43 -12.53 25.36
C LEU A 459 -4.46 -11.49 25.94
N ARG A 460 -3.15 -11.77 25.91
CA ARG A 460 -2.09 -10.88 26.39
C ARG A 460 -1.95 -9.55 25.63
N TRP A 461 -2.63 -9.40 24.52
CA TRP A 461 -2.80 -8.07 23.91
C TRP A 461 -3.59 -7.08 24.81
N GLY A 462 -4.42 -7.60 25.71
CA GLY A 462 -5.08 -6.78 26.72
C GLY A 462 -4.13 -6.34 27.84
N LYS A 463 -3.26 -7.25 28.31
CA LYS A 463 -2.26 -7.02 29.35
C LYS A 463 -1.07 -7.97 29.11
N GLU A 464 0.09 -7.43 28.73
CA GLU A 464 1.25 -8.20 28.26
C GLU A 464 1.77 -9.21 29.30
N ASP A 465 1.79 -8.80 30.57
CA ASP A 465 2.25 -9.58 31.73
C ASP A 465 1.14 -10.39 32.42
N ALA A 466 -0.06 -10.52 31.79
CA ALA A 466 -1.16 -11.28 32.36
C ALA A 466 -0.76 -12.74 32.67
N THR A 467 -1.03 -13.18 33.90
CA THR A 467 -0.86 -14.58 34.29
C THR A 467 -1.88 -15.46 33.60
N LEU A 468 -1.65 -16.78 33.60
CA LEU A 468 -2.62 -17.72 33.05
C LEU A 468 -3.95 -17.65 33.82
N GLU A 469 -3.89 -17.49 35.14
CA GLU A 469 -5.08 -17.39 36.01
C GLU A 469 -5.90 -16.14 35.68
N GLU A 470 -5.24 -14.98 35.47
CA GLU A 470 -5.92 -13.75 35.03
C GLU A 470 -6.60 -13.95 33.67
N CYS A 471 -5.94 -14.65 32.73
CA CYS A 471 -6.50 -14.95 31.43
C CYS A 471 -7.72 -15.90 31.53
N ILE A 472 -7.63 -16.93 32.38
CA ILE A 472 -8.74 -17.87 32.65
C ILE A 472 -9.91 -17.09 33.23
N HIS A 473 -9.70 -16.28 34.26
CA HIS A 473 -10.76 -15.49 34.90
C HIS A 473 -11.46 -14.53 33.91
N ALA A 474 -10.70 -13.85 33.06
CA ALA A 474 -11.28 -13.00 32.01
C ALA A 474 -12.09 -13.82 30.99
N CYS A 475 -11.64 -15.03 30.66
CA CYS A 475 -12.36 -15.95 29.78
C CYS A 475 -13.63 -16.53 30.41
N GLU A 476 -13.62 -16.77 31.72
CA GLU A 476 -14.82 -17.20 32.48
C GLU A 476 -15.88 -16.08 32.43
N MET A 477 -15.50 -14.81 32.69
CA MET A 477 -16.41 -13.67 32.59
C MET A 477 -16.97 -13.47 31.17
N ALA A 478 -16.17 -13.77 30.14
CA ALA A 478 -16.60 -13.70 28.74
C ALA A 478 -17.29 -15.00 28.24
N CYS A 479 -17.54 -15.97 29.10
CA CYS A 479 -18.06 -17.29 28.75
C CYS A 479 -17.21 -18.02 27.68
N ALA A 480 -15.88 -17.78 27.68
CA ALA A 480 -14.97 -18.34 26.70
C ALA A 480 -14.21 -19.57 27.22
N ASP A 481 -14.02 -19.73 28.52
CA ASP A 481 -13.19 -20.76 29.13
C ASP A 481 -13.66 -22.17 28.78
N GLU A 482 -14.97 -22.41 28.79
CA GLU A 482 -15.55 -23.74 28.50
C GLU A 482 -15.14 -24.27 27.12
N PHE A 483 -15.29 -23.45 26.05
CA PHE A 483 -14.91 -23.92 24.73
C PHE A 483 -13.39 -24.01 24.55
N ILE A 484 -12.60 -23.16 25.25
CA ILE A 484 -11.14 -23.22 25.21
C ILE A 484 -10.64 -24.53 25.81
N ARG A 485 -11.17 -24.93 26.96
CA ARG A 485 -10.82 -26.24 27.63
C ARG A 485 -11.18 -27.43 26.77
N ASN A 486 -12.20 -27.33 25.92
CA ASN A 486 -12.61 -28.38 24.99
C ASN A 486 -11.75 -28.43 23.71
N MET A 487 -10.85 -27.49 23.49
CA MET A 487 -9.88 -27.52 22.40
C MET A 487 -8.69 -28.42 22.74
N PRO A 488 -8.07 -29.10 21.75
CA PRO A 488 -7.00 -30.09 22.01
C PRO A 488 -5.84 -29.53 22.83
N ASP A 489 -5.43 -28.28 22.56
CA ASP A 489 -4.29 -27.63 23.21
C ASP A 489 -4.74 -26.55 24.23
N GLY A 490 -6.04 -26.45 24.55
CA GLY A 490 -6.59 -25.46 25.47
C GLY A 490 -6.15 -24.04 25.13
N TYR A 491 -5.61 -23.27 26.08
CA TYR A 491 -5.10 -21.90 25.91
C TYR A 491 -3.89 -21.80 24.96
N ASN A 492 -3.19 -22.89 24.67
CA ASN A 492 -2.09 -22.95 23.71
C ASN A 492 -2.56 -23.24 22.27
N THR A 493 -3.86 -23.43 22.07
CA THR A 493 -4.43 -23.63 20.73
C THR A 493 -4.06 -22.47 19.82
N LYS A 494 -3.51 -22.78 18.64
CA LYS A 494 -3.08 -21.78 17.65
C LYS A 494 -4.29 -21.22 16.92
N ILE A 495 -4.33 -19.90 16.86
CA ILE A 495 -5.28 -19.11 16.07
C ILE A 495 -4.62 -18.76 14.73
N GLU A 496 -5.31 -19.02 13.64
CA GLU A 496 -4.89 -18.64 12.31
C GLU A 496 -5.17 -17.15 12.04
N GLN A 497 -4.64 -16.63 10.94
CA GLN A 497 -4.79 -15.22 10.55
C GLN A 497 -6.27 -14.80 10.53
N GLY A 498 -6.59 -13.74 11.27
CA GLY A 498 -7.96 -13.22 11.41
C GLY A 498 -8.91 -14.16 12.14
N GLY A 499 -8.41 -15.23 12.81
CA GLY A 499 -9.24 -16.20 13.53
C GLY A 499 -10.10 -17.07 12.61
N SER A 500 -9.59 -17.49 11.45
CA SER A 500 -10.34 -18.30 10.47
C SER A 500 -10.73 -19.67 10.97
N ASN A 501 -10.02 -20.20 11.96
CA ASN A 501 -10.24 -21.52 12.58
C ASN A 501 -11.12 -21.49 13.84
N VAL A 502 -11.73 -20.35 14.18
CA VAL A 502 -12.70 -20.23 15.29
C VAL A 502 -14.01 -19.64 14.82
N SER A 503 -15.12 -19.99 15.46
CA SER A 503 -16.44 -19.47 15.11
C SER A 503 -16.57 -17.96 15.43
N GLY A 504 -17.54 -17.28 14.81
CA GLY A 504 -17.79 -15.86 15.06
C GLY A 504 -18.04 -15.54 16.54
N GLY A 505 -18.87 -16.34 17.21
CA GLY A 505 -19.16 -16.19 18.64
C GLY A 505 -17.96 -16.50 19.55
N GLN A 506 -17.12 -17.49 19.20
CA GLN A 506 -15.87 -17.76 19.91
C GLN A 506 -14.89 -16.57 19.78
N LYS A 507 -14.76 -16.02 18.57
CA LYS A 507 -13.94 -14.85 18.29
C LYS A 507 -14.39 -13.62 19.10
N GLN A 508 -15.70 -13.36 19.14
CA GLN A 508 -16.27 -12.27 19.94
C GLN A 508 -15.94 -12.43 21.43
N ARG A 509 -16.17 -13.61 22.00
CA ARG A 509 -15.88 -13.90 23.42
C ARG A 509 -14.39 -13.74 23.75
N LEU A 510 -13.48 -14.16 22.88
CA LEU A 510 -12.04 -13.93 23.05
C LEU A 510 -11.67 -12.44 23.02
N CYS A 511 -12.30 -11.65 22.14
CA CYS A 511 -12.08 -10.19 22.10
C CYS A 511 -12.65 -9.49 23.34
N ILE A 512 -13.78 -9.96 23.88
CA ILE A 512 -14.33 -9.49 25.17
C ILE A 512 -13.36 -9.82 26.32
N ALA A 513 -12.87 -11.04 26.42
CA ALA A 513 -11.90 -11.45 27.43
C ALA A 513 -10.60 -10.62 27.36
N ARG A 514 -10.11 -10.34 26.15
CA ARG A 514 -8.98 -9.44 25.91
C ARG A 514 -9.22 -8.03 26.48
N ALA A 515 -10.43 -7.48 26.27
CA ALA A 515 -10.79 -6.15 26.76
C ALA A 515 -10.89 -6.11 28.30
N LEU A 516 -11.42 -7.17 28.91
CA LEU A 516 -11.55 -7.32 30.36
C LEU A 516 -10.20 -7.40 31.10
N LEU A 517 -9.17 -7.98 30.48
CA LEU A 517 -7.83 -8.07 31.05
C LEU A 517 -7.20 -6.71 31.36
N LYS A 518 -7.60 -5.64 30.65
CA LYS A 518 -7.19 -4.28 30.96
C LYS A 518 -7.73 -3.76 32.30
N LYS A 519 -8.78 -4.37 32.86
CA LYS A 519 -9.53 -3.91 34.04
C LYS A 519 -9.98 -2.43 33.87
N PRO A 520 -10.64 -2.07 32.77
CA PRO A 520 -10.89 -0.71 32.39
C PRO A 520 -11.95 -0.04 33.29
N LYS A 521 -11.94 1.30 33.36
CA LYS A 521 -13.00 2.09 33.99
C LYS A 521 -14.22 2.22 33.09
N VAL A 522 -14.02 2.19 31.77
CA VAL A 522 -15.09 2.19 30.76
C VAL A 522 -14.89 1.03 29.80
N LEU A 523 -15.91 0.18 29.66
CA LEU A 523 -15.93 -0.94 28.72
C LEU A 523 -17.00 -0.66 27.64
N ILE A 524 -16.57 -0.63 26.38
CA ILE A 524 -17.43 -0.41 25.22
C ILE A 524 -17.51 -1.68 24.41
N LEU A 525 -18.73 -2.15 24.13
CA LEU A 525 -19.02 -3.31 23.29
C LEU A 525 -19.80 -2.84 22.06
N ASP A 526 -19.12 -2.71 20.91
CA ASP A 526 -19.75 -2.30 19.65
C ASP A 526 -20.24 -3.52 18.87
N ASP A 527 -21.54 -3.84 19.01
CA ASP A 527 -22.23 -4.99 18.38
C ASP A 527 -21.47 -6.33 18.59
N SER A 528 -20.77 -6.43 19.72
CA SER A 528 -19.78 -7.48 19.99
C SER A 528 -20.42 -8.77 20.49
N THR A 529 -21.74 -8.86 20.64
CA THR A 529 -22.47 -10.06 21.03
C THR A 529 -23.45 -10.53 19.95
N SER A 530 -23.45 -9.92 18.78
CA SER A 530 -24.38 -10.23 17.68
C SER A 530 -24.27 -11.67 17.14
N ALA A 531 -23.07 -12.28 17.18
CA ALA A 531 -22.84 -13.67 16.81
C ALA A 531 -22.85 -14.64 17.99
N VAL A 532 -23.16 -14.15 19.20
CA VAL A 532 -23.33 -14.96 20.41
C VAL A 532 -24.81 -15.28 20.59
N ASP A 533 -25.14 -16.48 21.05
CA ASP A 533 -26.51 -16.86 21.37
C ASP A 533 -27.05 -16.08 22.59
N THR A 534 -28.36 -15.96 22.68
CA THR A 534 -29.04 -15.13 23.68
C THR A 534 -28.75 -15.56 25.13
N ALA A 535 -28.60 -16.85 25.37
CA ALA A 535 -28.30 -17.36 26.71
C ALA A 535 -26.88 -17.03 27.16
N THR A 536 -25.91 -17.18 26.26
CA THR A 536 -24.51 -16.81 26.52
C THR A 536 -24.37 -15.30 26.70
N ASP A 537 -25.05 -14.46 25.87
CA ASP A 537 -25.07 -13.01 26.02
C ASP A 537 -25.64 -12.59 27.40
N ALA A 538 -26.73 -13.19 27.87
CA ALA A 538 -27.27 -12.95 29.20
C ALA A 538 -26.29 -13.33 30.32
N ASN A 539 -25.56 -14.45 30.16
CA ASN A 539 -24.55 -14.87 31.14
C ASN A 539 -23.36 -13.88 31.18
N ILE A 540 -22.88 -13.38 30.04
CA ILE A 540 -21.84 -12.38 29.96
C ILE A 540 -22.29 -11.09 30.70
N ARG A 541 -23.50 -10.61 30.44
CA ARG A 541 -24.04 -9.41 31.13
C ARG A 541 -24.20 -9.63 32.64
N LYS A 542 -24.62 -10.82 33.04
CA LYS A 542 -24.69 -11.19 34.46
C LYS A 542 -23.29 -11.16 35.09
N ALA A 543 -22.28 -11.79 34.44
CA ALA A 543 -20.90 -11.77 34.91
C ALA A 543 -20.35 -10.34 35.02
N PHE A 544 -20.70 -9.42 34.14
CA PHE A 544 -20.28 -8.02 34.23
C PHE A 544 -20.89 -7.31 35.46
N ARG A 545 -22.16 -7.56 35.77
CA ARG A 545 -22.81 -6.98 36.96
C ARG A 545 -22.17 -7.47 38.26
N GLU A 546 -21.81 -8.76 38.31
CA GLU A 546 -21.26 -9.38 39.51
C GLU A 546 -19.77 -9.09 39.72
N ASN A 547 -18.98 -9.11 38.66
CA ASN A 547 -17.51 -9.06 38.77
C ASN A 547 -16.89 -7.67 38.50
N ILE A 548 -17.55 -6.80 37.74
CA ILE A 548 -17.07 -5.44 37.40
C ILE A 548 -18.13 -4.35 37.62
N PRO A 549 -18.77 -4.29 38.82
CA PRO A 549 -19.85 -3.32 39.07
C PRO A 549 -19.40 -1.87 38.96
N GLY A 550 -18.14 -1.56 39.26
CA GLY A 550 -17.59 -0.19 39.20
C GLY A 550 -17.17 0.27 37.80
N THR A 551 -17.14 -0.61 36.81
CA THR A 551 -16.83 -0.26 35.42
C THR A 551 -18.08 0.26 34.74
N THR A 552 -18.00 1.39 34.04
CA THR A 552 -19.07 1.91 33.16
C THR A 552 -19.12 1.06 31.89
N LYS A 553 -20.27 0.53 31.53
CA LYS A 553 -20.46 -0.34 30.38
C LYS A 553 -21.36 0.31 29.34
N ILE A 554 -20.89 0.37 28.08
CA ILE A 554 -21.71 0.83 26.94
C ILE A 554 -21.86 -0.34 25.98
N ILE A 555 -23.10 -0.80 25.83
CA ILE A 555 -23.44 -1.97 25.01
C ILE A 555 -24.24 -1.51 23.80
N ILE A 556 -23.62 -1.50 22.62
CA ILE A 556 -24.33 -1.30 21.37
C ILE A 556 -24.94 -2.62 20.94
N SER A 557 -26.25 -2.66 20.76
CA SER A 557 -26.92 -3.84 20.25
C SER A 557 -28.05 -3.45 19.29
N GLN A 558 -28.30 -4.31 18.33
CA GLN A 558 -29.49 -4.27 17.49
C GLN A 558 -30.67 -5.02 18.14
N ARG A 559 -30.40 -5.85 19.18
CA ARG A 559 -31.40 -6.61 19.92
C ARG A 559 -31.76 -5.89 21.21
N ILE A 560 -33.06 -5.57 21.38
CA ILE A 560 -33.50 -4.95 22.63
C ILE A 560 -33.29 -5.88 23.84
N SER A 561 -33.44 -7.21 23.67
CA SER A 561 -33.18 -8.18 24.73
C SER A 561 -31.77 -8.11 25.34
N SER A 562 -30.80 -7.59 24.60
CA SER A 562 -29.43 -7.43 25.09
C SER A 562 -29.20 -6.14 25.89
N ILE A 563 -30.15 -5.20 25.88
CA ILE A 563 -30.01 -3.87 26.53
C ILE A 563 -31.18 -3.50 27.43
N SER A 564 -32.26 -4.29 27.44
CA SER A 564 -33.47 -3.97 28.23
C SER A 564 -33.26 -3.95 29.73
N ASP A 565 -32.22 -4.64 30.21
CA ASP A 565 -31.81 -4.70 31.60
C ASP A 565 -30.65 -3.72 31.94
N ALA A 566 -30.34 -2.79 31.03
CA ALA A 566 -29.39 -1.71 31.27
C ALA A 566 -30.00 -0.64 32.20
N ASP A 567 -29.15 0.06 32.96
CA ASP A 567 -29.59 1.14 33.85
C ASP A 567 -30.26 2.28 33.08
N LYS A 568 -29.72 2.61 31.89
CA LYS A 568 -30.31 3.55 30.95
C LYS A 568 -30.05 3.12 29.52
N ILE A 569 -30.86 3.58 28.61
CA ILE A 569 -30.77 3.31 27.18
C ILE A 569 -30.73 4.63 26.42
N ILE A 570 -29.80 4.75 25.48
CA ILE A 570 -29.70 5.84 24.52
C ILE A 570 -30.33 5.36 23.23
N VAL A 571 -31.34 6.08 22.74
CA VAL A 571 -31.96 5.85 21.43
C VAL A 571 -31.40 6.88 20.46
N MET A 572 -30.65 6.39 19.47
CA MET A 572 -30.07 7.26 18.43
C MET A 572 -30.94 7.31 17.19
N GLY A 573 -31.21 8.55 16.75
CA GLY A 573 -31.83 8.85 15.47
C GLY A 573 -30.80 9.08 14.36
N ARG A 574 -31.01 10.05 13.49
CA ARG A 574 -30.08 10.40 12.39
C ARG A 574 -28.96 11.33 12.87
N GLY A 575 -28.08 10.81 13.70
CA GLY A 575 -26.96 11.57 14.26
C GLY A 575 -27.29 12.34 15.54
N THR A 576 -28.51 12.21 16.07
CA THR A 576 -29.01 12.87 17.29
C THR A 576 -29.42 11.83 18.33
N VAL A 577 -29.52 12.24 19.59
CA VAL A 577 -30.10 11.42 20.68
C VAL A 577 -31.60 11.75 20.74
N GLU A 578 -32.44 10.76 20.40
CA GLU A 578 -33.90 10.88 20.37
C GLU A 578 -34.56 10.49 21.71
N GLY A 579 -33.81 9.77 22.55
CA GLY A 579 -34.28 9.37 23.88
C GLY A 579 -33.14 8.89 24.77
N PHE A 580 -33.26 9.19 26.06
CA PHE A 580 -32.32 8.72 27.09
C PHE A 580 -33.08 8.48 28.40
N GLY A 581 -33.12 7.23 28.85
CA GLY A 581 -33.88 6.84 30.05
C GLY A 581 -33.85 5.33 30.26
N THR A 582 -34.62 4.86 31.25
CA THR A 582 -34.81 3.43 31.51
C THR A 582 -35.68 2.77 30.44
N HIS A 583 -35.69 1.43 30.40
CA HIS A 583 -36.56 0.68 29.48
C HIS A 583 -38.02 1.12 29.61
N ASP A 584 -38.56 1.18 30.86
CA ASP A 584 -39.95 1.50 31.13
C ASP A 584 -40.30 2.94 30.76
N GLU A 585 -39.40 3.91 31.00
CA GLU A 585 -39.57 5.30 30.60
C GLU A 585 -39.62 5.44 29.08
N LEU A 586 -38.73 4.79 28.36
CA LEU A 586 -38.67 4.84 26.89
C LEU A 586 -39.83 4.14 26.23
N MET A 587 -40.34 3.08 26.80
CA MET A 587 -41.58 2.43 26.34
C MET A 587 -42.81 3.36 26.41
N GLN A 588 -42.82 4.33 27.34
CA GLN A 588 -43.91 5.29 27.49
C GLN A 588 -43.70 6.56 26.67
N THR A 589 -42.46 7.02 26.52
CA THR A 589 -42.14 8.36 26.02
C THR A 589 -41.53 8.38 24.62
N ASN A 590 -40.96 7.25 24.11
CA ASN A 590 -40.25 7.23 22.85
C ASN A 590 -40.89 6.26 21.84
N GLU A 591 -41.49 6.80 20.81
CA GLU A 591 -42.19 6.01 19.78
C GLU A 591 -41.23 5.12 18.98
N ILE A 592 -40.00 5.59 18.68
CA ILE A 592 -39.00 4.83 17.93
C ILE A 592 -38.57 3.58 18.72
N TYR A 593 -38.31 3.75 20.03
CA TYR A 593 -37.94 2.63 20.90
C TYR A 593 -39.05 1.60 21.01
N LYS A 594 -40.29 2.08 21.17
CA LYS A 594 -41.49 1.24 21.24
C LYS A 594 -41.73 0.45 19.94
N GLU A 595 -41.58 1.09 18.79
CA GLU A 595 -41.73 0.44 17.48
C GLU A 595 -40.67 -0.69 17.30
N ILE A 596 -39.40 -0.42 17.65
CA ILE A 596 -38.34 -1.43 17.59
C ILE A 596 -38.65 -2.60 18.52
N TYR A 597 -39.11 -2.33 19.76
CA TYR A 597 -39.49 -3.36 20.73
C TYR A 597 -40.64 -4.22 20.24
N GLU A 598 -41.73 -3.61 19.77
CA GLU A 598 -42.89 -4.32 19.26
C GLU A 598 -42.56 -5.18 18.03
N THR A 599 -41.74 -4.65 17.12
CA THR A 599 -41.32 -5.36 15.93
C THR A 599 -40.51 -6.60 16.27
N GLN A 600 -39.60 -6.50 17.26
CA GLN A 600 -38.76 -7.64 17.68
C GLN A 600 -39.57 -8.67 18.51
N THR A 601 -40.53 -8.22 19.29
CA THR A 601 -41.36 -9.10 20.14
C THR A 601 -42.42 -9.82 19.31
N LYS A 602 -43.05 -9.16 18.35
CA LYS A 602 -44.05 -9.77 17.45
C LYS A 602 -43.42 -10.74 16.44
N GLY A 603 -42.18 -10.50 16.03
CA GLY A 603 -41.44 -11.37 15.12
C GLY A 603 -40.94 -12.69 15.77
N SER A 604 -40.82 -12.73 17.10
CA SER A 604 -40.42 -13.95 17.84
C SER A 604 -41.59 -14.88 18.17
N GLY A 605 -42.82 -14.44 18.02
CA GLY A 605 -43.99 -15.24 18.36
C GLY A 605 -44.41 -16.31 17.33
N ASP A 606 -43.87 -16.26 16.10
CA ASP A 606 -44.23 -17.21 15.03
C ASP A 606 -43.29 -18.40 14.86
N PHE A 607 -42.15 -18.44 15.56
CA PHE A 607 -41.15 -19.52 15.42
C PHE A 607 -41.19 -20.58 16.54
N ASP A 608 -41.93 -20.35 17.64
CA ASP A 608 -42.06 -21.33 18.76
C ASP A 608 -43.31 -22.19 18.69
N GLN A 609 -44.09 -22.15 17.58
CA GLN A 609 -45.29 -22.99 17.36
C GLN A 609 -45.22 -23.86 16.09
N GLN A 610 -44.01 -24.36 15.69
CA GLN A 610 -43.94 -25.47 14.74
C GLN A 610 -42.98 -26.52 15.19
#